data_88f71639fe7af520be57cdb28b3fe653
#
_entry.id   88f71639fe7af520be57cdb28b3fe653
#
_cell.length_a   1.000
_cell.length_b   1.000
_cell.length_c   1.000
_cell.angle_alpha   90.00
_cell.angle_beta   90.00
_cell.angle_gamma   90.00
#
_symmetry.space_group_name_H-M   'P 1'
#
loop_
_entity.id
_entity.type
_entity.pdbx_description
1 polymer ?
#
loop_
_entity_poly.entity_id
_entity_poly.type
_entity_poly.pdbx_seq_one_letter_code
_entity_poly.pdbx_strand_id
1 'polypeptide(L)'
;MISFENDYSTGAHPRILEALAATNLEPAPGYGGDRFCESAAARIRTACDDETADVFFLTGGTQTNAVVISALLAGHEGVIAADTGHIAVHEAGAIEATGHKVLTVPECDGKLRAADVKAYLEAFYADASYTHMVFPGMVFIAHPSELGTLYSLAELEELSALCRRYQIPLYLDGARLAYGLAAPDTDVTLADIARLADAFYIGGTKCGALCGEAVVFPRGGMPRHFLTHAKQHGALLAKGRLLGVQFDTLFTNNLYGEVGRVAIAAADELRRILREAGCTFFRESPTNQQFVVLENAQVEALAERIRFSTWAKLGDGRTVIRLVTSWSTTPDDLAALEAALHEVMQ
;
A
#
# COMPACT_ATOMS: atom_id res chain seq x y z
N MET A 1 -4.37 -20.52 17.11
CA MET A 1 -3.10 -19.79 17.19
C MET A 1 -3.36 -18.39 16.66
N ILE A 2 -3.07 -17.36 17.45
CA ILE A 2 -3.31 -15.96 17.12
C ILE A 2 -2.29 -15.52 16.07
N SER A 3 -2.71 -14.66 15.12
CA SER A 3 -1.87 -14.25 13.99
C SER A 3 -1.66 -12.75 13.94
N PHE A 4 -0.39 -12.36 13.98
CA PHE A 4 0.11 -11.03 13.65
C PHE A 4 1.00 -11.08 12.38
N GLU A 5 0.80 -12.09 11.53
CA GLU A 5 1.63 -12.33 10.35
C GLU A 5 1.42 -11.26 9.28
N ASN A 6 0.16 -10.87 9.05
CA ASN A 6 -0.21 -9.88 8.05
C ASN A 6 -1.58 -9.24 8.34
N ASP A 7 -1.94 -8.22 7.58
CA ASP A 7 -3.18 -7.46 7.68
C ASP A 7 -4.28 -7.88 6.67
N TYR A 8 -4.14 -9.10 6.12
CA TYR A 8 -5.11 -9.70 5.17
C TYR A 8 -5.44 -11.16 5.51
N SER A 9 -5.25 -11.57 6.78
CA SER A 9 -5.56 -12.94 7.25
C SER A 9 -7.06 -13.17 7.48
N THR A 10 -7.83 -12.11 7.69
CA THR A 10 -9.29 -12.17 7.94
C THR A 10 -10.07 -11.80 6.69
N GLY A 11 -11.37 -12.07 6.70
CA GLY A 11 -12.28 -11.69 5.62
C GLY A 11 -12.57 -10.18 5.59
N ALA A 12 -13.73 -9.80 5.04
CA ALA A 12 -14.12 -8.39 4.99
C ALA A 12 -14.76 -7.91 6.30
N HIS A 13 -14.75 -6.59 6.47
CA HIS A 13 -15.52 -5.93 7.52
C HIS A 13 -17.01 -6.31 7.43
N PRO A 14 -17.71 -6.59 8.54
CA PRO A 14 -19.10 -7.07 8.54
C PRO A 14 -20.07 -6.23 7.70
N ARG A 15 -19.97 -4.90 7.76
CA ARG A 15 -20.79 -3.99 6.94
C ARG A 15 -20.64 -4.22 5.42
N ILE A 16 -19.46 -4.67 4.97
CA ILE A 16 -19.22 -5.00 3.56
C ILE A 16 -19.96 -6.29 3.19
N LEU A 17 -19.88 -7.32 4.04
CA LEU A 17 -20.60 -8.58 3.81
C LEU A 17 -22.11 -8.37 3.81
N GLU A 18 -22.63 -7.54 4.72
CA GLU A 18 -24.04 -7.13 4.78
C GLU A 18 -24.46 -6.42 3.48
N ALA A 19 -23.66 -5.45 2.99
CA ALA A 19 -23.94 -4.73 1.78
C ALA A 19 -23.93 -5.64 0.53
N LEU A 20 -22.94 -6.55 0.44
CA LEU A 20 -22.87 -7.54 -0.62
C LEU A 20 -24.09 -8.47 -0.61
N ALA A 21 -24.51 -8.97 0.55
CA ALA A 21 -25.67 -9.83 0.71
C ALA A 21 -26.97 -9.09 0.35
N ALA A 22 -27.14 -7.88 0.84
CA ALA A 22 -28.33 -7.06 0.60
C ALA A 22 -28.54 -6.73 -0.87
N THR A 23 -27.48 -6.57 -1.64
CA THR A 23 -27.52 -6.19 -3.05
C THR A 23 -27.38 -7.37 -4.02
N ASN A 24 -27.18 -8.60 -3.51
CA ASN A 24 -26.78 -9.77 -4.31
C ASN A 24 -27.67 -10.09 -5.50
N LEU A 25 -28.99 -9.96 -5.35
CA LEU A 25 -29.96 -10.30 -6.41
C LEU A 25 -30.33 -9.10 -7.29
N GLU A 26 -29.75 -7.93 -7.05
CA GLU A 26 -30.00 -6.74 -7.87
C GLU A 26 -29.26 -6.85 -9.21
N PRO A 27 -29.97 -6.83 -10.35
CA PRO A 27 -29.32 -6.81 -11.67
C PRO A 27 -28.54 -5.51 -11.86
N ALA A 28 -27.31 -5.60 -12.38
CA ALA A 28 -26.47 -4.43 -12.64
C ALA A 28 -25.62 -4.64 -13.90
N PRO A 29 -25.28 -3.55 -14.64
CA PRO A 29 -24.32 -3.62 -15.72
C PRO A 29 -22.99 -4.22 -15.28
N GLY A 30 -22.27 -4.88 -16.21
CA GLY A 30 -20.98 -5.48 -15.92
C GLY A 30 -19.82 -4.51 -16.03
N TYR A 31 -18.63 -5.03 -15.68
CA TYR A 31 -17.34 -4.39 -15.93
C TYR A 31 -17.15 -3.01 -15.28
N GLY A 32 -17.78 -2.78 -14.12
CA GLY A 32 -17.65 -1.53 -13.36
C GLY A 32 -18.57 -0.39 -13.83
N GLY A 33 -19.42 -0.63 -14.83
CA GLY A 33 -20.43 0.36 -15.29
C GLY A 33 -21.73 0.34 -14.47
N ASP A 34 -21.67 -0.08 -13.23
CA ASP A 34 -22.80 -0.20 -12.33
C ASP A 34 -22.88 0.96 -11.32
N ARG A 35 -24.08 1.19 -10.77
CA ARG A 35 -24.33 2.28 -9.82
C ARG A 35 -23.50 2.24 -8.55
N PHE A 36 -23.03 1.06 -8.14
CA PHE A 36 -22.20 0.92 -6.93
C PHE A 36 -20.80 1.41 -7.20
N CYS A 37 -20.22 1.07 -8.36
CA CYS A 37 -18.94 1.62 -8.81
C CYS A 37 -19.02 3.13 -9.00
N GLU A 38 -20.12 3.64 -9.58
CA GLU A 38 -20.35 5.08 -9.74
C GLU A 38 -20.45 5.80 -8.39
N SER A 39 -21.22 5.25 -7.43
CA SER A 39 -21.36 5.80 -6.08
C SER A 39 -20.03 5.79 -5.32
N ALA A 40 -19.31 4.67 -5.37
CA ALA A 40 -17.99 4.56 -4.75
C ALA A 40 -17.00 5.59 -5.33
N ALA A 41 -16.97 5.72 -6.66
CA ALA A 41 -16.11 6.70 -7.34
C ALA A 41 -16.46 8.14 -6.95
N ALA A 42 -17.75 8.49 -6.86
CA ALA A 42 -18.17 9.81 -6.42
C ALA A 42 -17.71 10.13 -4.99
N ARG A 43 -17.86 9.17 -4.06
CA ARG A 43 -17.40 9.34 -2.68
C ARG A 43 -15.87 9.49 -2.58
N ILE A 44 -15.12 8.73 -3.40
CA ILE A 44 -13.66 8.83 -3.45
C ILE A 44 -13.25 10.21 -4.01
N ARG A 45 -13.90 10.72 -5.07
CA ARG A 45 -13.65 12.08 -5.58
C ARG A 45 -13.85 13.13 -4.51
N THR A 46 -14.97 13.07 -3.78
CA THR A 46 -15.23 13.98 -2.66
C THR A 46 -14.15 13.87 -1.56
N ALA A 47 -13.72 12.65 -1.22
CA ALA A 47 -12.66 12.45 -0.22
C ALA A 47 -11.28 12.95 -0.69
N CYS A 48 -11.04 12.95 -1.99
CA CYS A 48 -9.83 13.48 -2.64
C CYS A 48 -9.86 15.00 -2.87
N ASP A 49 -11.00 15.66 -2.64
CA ASP A 49 -11.26 17.05 -3.03
C ASP A 49 -10.99 17.30 -4.53
N ASP A 50 -11.32 16.29 -5.38
CA ASP A 50 -11.12 16.34 -6.84
C ASP A 50 -12.29 15.69 -7.58
N GLU A 51 -13.29 16.50 -7.91
CA GLU A 51 -14.50 16.06 -8.62
C GLU A 51 -14.21 15.59 -10.06
N THR A 52 -13.04 15.89 -10.60
CA THR A 52 -12.64 15.50 -11.96
C THR A 52 -11.80 14.22 -11.99
N ALA A 53 -11.41 13.68 -10.84
CA ALA A 53 -10.59 12.47 -10.79
C ALA A 53 -11.31 11.28 -11.44
N ASP A 54 -10.56 10.53 -12.24
CA ASP A 54 -11.00 9.23 -12.73
C ASP A 54 -10.71 8.16 -11.67
N VAL A 55 -11.68 7.29 -11.41
CA VAL A 55 -11.55 6.20 -10.44
C VAL A 55 -11.84 4.86 -11.12
N PHE A 56 -10.93 3.90 -10.96
CA PHE A 56 -11.04 2.56 -11.50
C PHE A 56 -10.76 1.50 -10.44
N PHE A 57 -11.55 0.41 -10.41
CA PHE A 57 -11.40 -0.63 -9.38
C PHE A 57 -10.71 -1.87 -9.94
N LEU A 58 -9.67 -2.33 -9.25
CA LEU A 58 -8.88 -3.53 -9.56
C LEU A 58 -8.88 -4.49 -8.36
N THR A 59 -8.43 -5.74 -8.53
CA THR A 59 -8.67 -6.79 -7.52
C THR A 59 -7.58 -6.93 -6.47
N GLY A 60 -6.38 -6.42 -6.69
CA GLY A 60 -5.26 -6.55 -5.74
C GLY A 60 -4.07 -5.73 -6.14
N GLY A 61 -3.17 -5.43 -5.17
CA GLY A 61 -2.07 -4.48 -5.32
C GLY A 61 -1.10 -4.80 -6.46
N THR A 62 -0.57 -6.03 -6.52
CA THR A 62 0.35 -6.47 -7.60
C THR A 62 -0.27 -6.31 -8.99
N GLN A 63 -1.54 -6.71 -9.15
CA GLN A 63 -2.26 -6.50 -10.40
C GLN A 63 -2.42 -5.01 -10.71
N THR A 64 -2.73 -4.21 -9.70
CA THR A 64 -2.88 -2.76 -9.82
C THR A 64 -1.57 -2.12 -10.28
N ASN A 65 -0.45 -2.45 -9.65
CA ASN A 65 0.86 -1.95 -10.03
C ASN A 65 1.21 -2.31 -11.49
N ALA A 66 1.00 -3.57 -11.89
CA ALA A 66 1.27 -4.01 -13.25
C ALA A 66 0.40 -3.27 -14.28
N VAL A 67 -0.90 -3.09 -14.02
CA VAL A 67 -1.82 -2.40 -14.93
C VAL A 67 -1.50 -0.91 -15.04
N VAL A 68 -1.30 -0.23 -13.91
CA VAL A 68 -1.03 1.22 -13.89
C VAL A 68 0.31 1.53 -14.55
N ILE A 69 1.37 0.80 -14.19
CA ILE A 69 2.71 1.02 -14.75
C ILE A 69 2.72 0.73 -16.25
N SER A 70 2.12 -0.37 -16.70
CA SER A 70 2.06 -0.68 -18.13
C SER A 70 1.20 0.29 -18.94
N ALA A 71 0.24 0.97 -18.31
CA ALA A 71 -0.62 1.95 -18.97
C ALA A 71 0.01 3.35 -19.06
N LEU A 72 0.91 3.70 -18.14
CA LEU A 72 1.54 5.01 -18.05
C LEU A 72 2.90 5.07 -18.74
N LEU A 73 3.61 3.95 -18.85
CA LEU A 73 4.95 3.92 -19.42
C LEU A 73 4.94 3.56 -20.91
N ALA A 74 5.81 4.23 -21.67
CA ALA A 74 6.14 3.79 -23.01
C ALA A 74 7.11 2.57 -22.97
N GLY A 75 7.12 1.74 -24.04
CA GLY A 75 7.84 0.47 -24.05
C GLY A 75 9.37 0.55 -23.89
N HIS A 76 9.97 1.74 -23.92
CA HIS A 76 11.39 1.97 -23.66
C HIS A 76 11.66 2.51 -22.26
N GLU A 77 10.64 2.69 -21.45
CA GLU A 77 10.71 3.30 -20.14
C GLU A 77 10.64 2.26 -19.02
N GLY A 78 11.24 2.62 -17.89
CA GLY A 78 11.19 1.88 -16.63
C GLY A 78 10.72 2.76 -15.48
N VAL A 79 10.43 2.14 -14.36
CA VAL A 79 9.92 2.78 -13.15
C VAL A 79 11.00 2.86 -12.07
N ILE A 80 11.27 4.06 -11.56
CA ILE A 80 12.18 4.27 -10.41
C ILE A 80 11.43 3.88 -9.14
N ALA A 81 12.05 3.02 -8.31
CA ALA A 81 11.56 2.61 -7.01
C ALA A 81 12.69 2.51 -5.98
N ALA A 82 12.37 2.55 -4.69
CA ALA A 82 13.32 2.15 -3.66
C ALA A 82 13.77 0.70 -3.88
N ASP A 83 15.00 0.36 -3.53
CA ASP A 83 15.51 -1.00 -3.62
C ASP A 83 14.80 -1.98 -2.67
N THR A 84 14.12 -1.45 -1.63
CA THR A 84 13.18 -2.18 -0.75
C THR A 84 11.73 -2.07 -1.20
N GLY A 85 11.42 -1.33 -2.28
CA GLY A 85 10.06 -1.09 -2.76
C GLY A 85 9.36 -2.38 -3.18
N HIS A 86 8.06 -2.47 -2.94
CA HIS A 86 7.28 -3.70 -3.14
C HIS A 86 7.43 -4.28 -4.54
N ILE A 87 7.39 -3.42 -5.57
CA ILE A 87 7.56 -3.83 -6.98
C ILE A 87 8.97 -4.34 -7.31
N ALA A 88 9.98 -3.97 -6.50
CA ALA A 88 11.35 -4.42 -6.70
C ALA A 88 11.60 -5.81 -6.07
N VAL A 89 10.94 -6.14 -4.93
CA VAL A 89 11.33 -7.29 -4.10
C VAL A 89 10.21 -8.30 -3.83
N HIS A 90 8.91 -7.92 -3.93
CA HIS A 90 7.80 -8.75 -3.45
C HIS A 90 6.71 -9.05 -4.50
N GLU A 91 6.93 -8.73 -5.78
CA GLU A 91 5.94 -8.94 -6.84
C GLU A 91 6.38 -9.95 -7.91
N ALA A 92 7.37 -10.78 -7.59
CA ALA A 92 7.82 -11.88 -8.46
C ALA A 92 8.14 -11.46 -9.91
N GLY A 93 8.63 -10.23 -10.12
CA GLY A 93 8.91 -9.69 -11.45
C GLY A 93 7.66 -9.32 -12.24
N ALA A 94 6.54 -8.99 -11.57
CA ALA A 94 5.29 -8.64 -12.26
C ALA A 94 5.44 -7.40 -13.15
N ILE A 95 6.28 -6.45 -12.77
CA ILE A 95 6.54 -5.25 -13.59
C ILE A 95 7.38 -5.62 -14.81
N GLU A 96 8.43 -6.40 -14.63
CA GLU A 96 9.27 -6.89 -15.75
C GLU A 96 8.46 -7.75 -16.73
N ALA A 97 7.47 -8.50 -16.24
CA ALA A 97 6.55 -9.26 -17.07
C ALA A 97 5.66 -8.37 -17.96
N THR A 98 5.48 -7.10 -17.62
CA THR A 98 4.80 -6.11 -18.49
C THR A 98 5.72 -5.52 -19.57
N GLY A 99 7.01 -5.84 -19.53
CA GLY A 99 8.03 -5.32 -20.44
C GLY A 99 8.78 -4.09 -19.91
N HIS A 100 8.52 -3.67 -18.66
CA HIS A 100 9.17 -2.51 -18.04
C HIS A 100 10.18 -2.94 -16.98
N LYS A 101 11.29 -2.23 -16.88
CA LYS A 101 12.33 -2.48 -15.89
C LYS A 101 12.05 -1.69 -14.62
N VAL A 102 12.22 -2.31 -13.46
CA VAL A 102 12.34 -1.59 -12.20
C VAL A 102 13.77 -1.04 -12.05
N LEU A 103 13.88 0.28 -11.90
CA LEU A 103 15.11 1.03 -11.76
C LEU A 103 15.27 1.38 -10.28
N THR A 104 16.09 0.62 -9.56
CA THR A 104 16.21 0.77 -8.11
C THR A 104 17.16 1.89 -7.72
N VAL A 105 16.75 2.66 -6.70
CA VAL A 105 17.55 3.67 -6.01
C VAL A 105 17.63 3.27 -4.54
N PRO A 106 18.79 3.40 -3.85
CA PRO A 106 18.90 3.08 -2.44
C PRO A 106 17.86 3.79 -1.59
N GLU A 107 17.24 3.04 -0.69
CA GLU A 107 16.24 3.56 0.25
C GLU A 107 16.88 4.42 1.35
N CYS A 108 16.09 5.32 1.91
CA CYS A 108 16.38 5.99 3.16
C CYS A 108 15.13 5.89 4.05
N ASP A 109 15.21 5.13 5.14
CA ASP A 109 14.07 4.83 6.00
C ASP A 109 12.86 4.20 5.26
N GLY A 110 13.14 3.31 4.28
CA GLY A 110 12.12 2.69 3.43
C GLY A 110 11.54 3.62 2.37
N LYS A 111 12.05 4.84 2.25
CA LYS A 111 11.55 5.89 1.36
C LYS A 111 12.55 6.26 0.27
N LEU A 112 12.05 6.77 -0.85
CA LEU A 112 12.85 7.52 -1.83
C LEU A 112 12.95 8.99 -1.40
N ARG A 113 14.15 9.55 -1.36
CA ARG A 113 14.33 11.00 -1.21
C ARG A 113 14.40 11.66 -2.59
N ALA A 114 13.78 12.82 -2.72
CA ALA A 114 13.83 13.60 -3.98
C ALA A 114 15.26 13.88 -4.44
N ALA A 115 16.20 14.09 -3.50
CA ALA A 115 17.61 14.31 -3.81
C ALA A 115 18.28 13.09 -4.48
N ASP A 116 17.95 11.86 -4.02
CA ASP A 116 18.55 10.64 -4.58
C ASP A 116 17.95 10.30 -5.95
N VAL A 117 16.63 10.48 -6.11
CA VAL A 117 15.97 10.37 -7.43
C VAL A 117 16.53 11.39 -8.41
N LYS A 118 16.75 12.64 -7.96
CA LYS A 118 17.38 13.69 -8.78
C LYS A 118 18.78 13.29 -9.22
N ALA A 119 19.60 12.80 -8.28
CA ALA A 119 20.97 12.36 -8.59
C ALA A 119 20.98 11.23 -9.63
N TYR A 120 20.03 10.26 -9.49
CA TYR A 120 19.85 9.19 -10.46
C TYR A 120 19.51 9.73 -11.86
N LEU A 121 18.53 10.64 -11.96
CA LEU A 121 18.12 11.27 -13.23
C LEU A 121 19.25 12.09 -13.85
N GLU A 122 19.97 12.89 -13.05
CA GLU A 122 21.10 13.68 -13.52
C GLU A 122 22.23 12.79 -14.03
N ALA A 123 22.55 11.70 -13.34
CA ALA A 123 23.55 10.73 -13.79
C ALA A 123 23.13 10.04 -15.09
N PHE A 124 21.86 9.65 -15.23
CA PHE A 124 21.32 9.08 -16.45
C PHE A 124 21.49 10.02 -17.66
N TYR A 125 21.06 11.27 -17.56
CA TYR A 125 21.14 12.21 -18.67
C TYR A 125 22.55 12.75 -18.94
N ALA A 126 23.49 12.61 -18.00
CA ALA A 126 24.89 12.95 -18.19
C ALA A 126 25.70 11.86 -18.92
N ASP A 127 25.16 10.62 -18.99
CA ASP A 127 25.83 9.53 -19.72
C ASP A 127 25.74 9.77 -21.23
N ALA A 128 26.88 9.73 -21.91
CA ALA A 128 26.95 9.96 -23.37
C ALA A 128 26.16 8.90 -24.18
N SER A 129 25.88 7.75 -23.56
CA SER A 129 25.15 6.62 -24.18
C SER A 129 23.74 6.44 -23.65
N TYR A 130 23.18 7.41 -22.93
CA TYR A 130 21.86 7.29 -22.28
C TYR A 130 20.74 6.82 -23.22
N THR A 131 20.85 7.14 -24.53
CA THR A 131 19.87 6.69 -25.54
C THR A 131 19.87 5.18 -25.77
N HIS A 132 20.86 4.44 -25.27
CA HIS A 132 20.94 2.97 -25.28
C HIS A 132 20.45 2.34 -23.97
N MET A 133 20.06 3.15 -23.00
CA MET A 133 19.64 2.71 -21.68
C MET A 133 18.10 2.71 -21.59
N VAL A 134 17.54 2.03 -20.57
CA VAL A 134 16.12 2.14 -20.24
C VAL A 134 15.86 3.53 -19.64
N PHE A 135 14.94 4.28 -20.23
CA PHE A 135 14.61 5.62 -19.77
C PHE A 135 13.85 5.58 -18.43
N PRO A 136 14.21 6.42 -17.46
CA PRO A 136 13.43 6.59 -16.24
C PRO A 136 12.13 7.35 -16.56
N GLY A 137 11.01 6.62 -16.64
CA GLY A 137 9.73 7.16 -17.11
C GLY A 137 8.69 7.39 -16.00
N MET A 138 8.98 6.98 -14.76
CA MET A 138 8.04 7.11 -13.62
C MET A 138 8.80 7.04 -12.31
N VAL A 139 8.28 7.67 -11.25
CA VAL A 139 8.67 7.43 -9.87
C VAL A 139 7.55 6.72 -9.14
N PHE A 140 7.85 5.56 -8.54
CA PHE A 140 6.96 4.78 -7.69
C PHE A 140 7.37 4.92 -6.22
N ILE A 141 6.38 5.20 -5.36
CA ILE A 141 6.56 5.21 -3.91
C ILE A 141 5.42 4.45 -3.23
N ALA A 142 5.66 3.87 -2.06
CA ALA A 142 4.62 3.30 -1.21
C ALA A 142 4.37 4.22 0.01
N HIS A 143 3.10 4.47 0.33
CA HIS A 143 2.72 5.27 1.50
C HIS A 143 1.54 4.62 2.25
N PRO A 144 1.82 4.09 3.48
CA PRO A 144 3.11 3.93 4.16
C PRO A 144 4.12 3.08 3.38
N SER A 145 5.42 3.27 3.66
CA SER A 145 6.47 2.43 3.07
C SER A 145 6.38 0.98 3.57
N GLU A 146 7.13 0.08 2.96
CA GLU A 146 7.22 -1.33 3.36
C GLU A 146 7.75 -1.51 4.80
N LEU A 147 8.50 -0.54 5.30
CA LEU A 147 8.99 -0.48 6.67
C LEU A 147 8.04 0.26 7.64
N GLY A 148 6.86 0.65 7.15
CA GLY A 148 5.84 1.34 7.94
C GLY A 148 6.13 2.81 8.22
N THR A 149 7.12 3.41 7.56
CA THR A 149 7.43 4.84 7.67
C THR A 149 6.49 5.67 6.79
N LEU A 150 6.36 6.95 7.11
CA LEU A 150 5.48 7.89 6.41
C LEU A 150 6.30 8.93 5.64
N TYR A 151 5.85 9.27 4.45
CA TYR A 151 6.27 10.51 3.81
C TYR A 151 5.59 11.68 4.50
N SER A 152 6.32 12.73 4.83
CA SER A 152 5.74 14.01 5.21
C SER A 152 5.18 14.73 3.98
N LEU A 153 4.31 15.72 4.21
CA LEU A 153 3.78 16.54 3.13
C LEU A 153 4.90 17.22 2.34
N ALA A 154 5.92 17.73 3.03
CA ALA A 154 7.09 18.36 2.40
C ALA A 154 7.86 17.37 1.50
N GLU A 155 8.11 16.14 1.94
CA GLU A 155 8.79 15.12 1.13
C GLU A 155 7.99 14.75 -0.13
N LEU A 156 6.65 14.67 -0.02
CA LEU A 156 5.77 14.44 -1.17
C LEU A 156 5.79 15.62 -2.14
N GLU A 157 5.79 16.85 -1.63
CA GLU A 157 5.88 18.07 -2.45
C GLU A 157 7.21 18.15 -3.22
N GLU A 158 8.32 17.81 -2.57
CA GLU A 158 9.63 17.75 -3.22
C GLU A 158 9.67 16.69 -4.34
N LEU A 159 9.16 15.48 -4.09
CA LEU A 159 9.08 14.42 -5.10
C LEU A 159 8.16 14.83 -6.27
N SER A 160 6.99 15.37 -5.98
CA SER A 160 6.04 15.83 -7.00
C SER A 160 6.64 16.95 -7.87
N ALA A 161 7.31 17.92 -7.25
CA ALA A 161 7.97 19.01 -7.96
C ALA A 161 9.11 18.49 -8.88
N LEU A 162 9.89 17.51 -8.36
CA LEU A 162 10.93 16.86 -9.15
C LEU A 162 10.33 16.12 -10.35
N CYS A 163 9.31 15.30 -10.15
CA CYS A 163 8.63 14.53 -11.20
C CYS A 163 8.07 15.47 -12.28
N ARG A 164 7.42 16.56 -11.90
CA ARG A 164 6.92 17.59 -12.84
C ARG A 164 8.05 18.23 -13.65
N ARG A 165 9.20 18.52 -13.03
CA ARG A 165 10.36 19.09 -13.71
C ARG A 165 10.90 18.17 -14.80
N TYR A 166 10.91 16.85 -14.56
CA TYR A 166 11.38 15.85 -15.51
C TYR A 166 10.27 15.32 -16.43
N GLN A 167 9.04 15.79 -16.24
CA GLN A 167 7.83 15.36 -16.99
C GLN A 167 7.57 13.85 -16.92
N ILE A 168 7.83 13.25 -15.76
CA ILE A 168 7.54 11.86 -15.45
C ILE A 168 6.49 11.78 -14.35
N PRO A 169 5.53 10.83 -14.39
CA PRO A 169 4.50 10.71 -13.37
C PRO A 169 5.06 10.24 -12.01
N LEU A 170 4.45 10.76 -10.94
CA LEU A 170 4.56 10.23 -9.59
C LEU A 170 3.40 9.27 -9.32
N TYR A 171 3.70 7.99 -9.10
CA TYR A 171 2.72 6.96 -8.75
C TYR A 171 2.88 6.51 -7.30
N LEU A 172 1.80 6.56 -6.51
CA LEU A 172 1.78 6.20 -5.10
C LEU A 172 0.98 4.91 -4.86
N ASP A 173 1.67 3.91 -4.34
CA ASP A 173 1.08 2.68 -3.81
C ASP A 173 0.50 2.94 -2.43
N GLY A 174 -0.83 2.87 -2.31
CA GLY A 174 -1.58 3.07 -1.09
C GLY A 174 -2.14 1.79 -0.49
N ALA A 175 -1.45 0.64 -0.61
CA ALA A 175 -1.94 -0.65 -0.12
C ALA A 175 -2.40 -0.62 1.36
N ARG A 176 -1.77 0.23 2.18
CA ARG A 176 -2.07 0.44 3.60
C ARG A 176 -2.49 1.88 3.90
N LEU A 177 -3.07 2.56 2.93
CA LEU A 177 -3.31 4.01 3.02
C LEU A 177 -4.20 4.39 4.20
N ALA A 178 -5.24 3.59 4.55
CA ALA A 178 -6.05 3.84 5.73
C ALA A 178 -5.23 3.95 7.01
N TYR A 179 -4.20 3.12 7.13
CA TYR A 179 -3.32 3.10 8.31
C TYR A 179 -2.35 4.28 8.31
N GLY A 180 -1.82 4.65 7.14
CA GLY A 180 -0.99 5.84 7.01
C GLY A 180 -1.73 7.14 7.34
N LEU A 181 -2.94 7.29 6.81
CA LEU A 181 -3.79 8.46 7.06
C LEU A 181 -4.32 8.55 8.51
N ALA A 182 -4.35 7.43 9.25
CA ALA A 182 -4.77 7.39 10.65
C ALA A 182 -3.60 7.46 11.63
N ALA A 183 -2.36 7.40 11.17
CA ALA A 183 -1.18 7.44 12.04
C ALA A 183 -1.06 8.81 12.72
N PRO A 184 -0.63 8.87 14.01
CA PRO A 184 -0.62 10.11 14.79
C PRO A 184 0.33 11.18 14.23
N ASP A 185 1.39 10.77 13.54
CA ASP A 185 2.45 11.66 13.04
C ASP A 185 2.24 12.05 11.56
N THR A 186 1.09 11.71 10.95
CA THR A 186 0.81 12.09 9.57
C THR A 186 0.40 13.56 9.46
N ASP A 187 1.00 14.26 8.52
CA ASP A 187 0.60 15.61 8.08
C ASP A 187 -0.01 15.59 6.66
N VAL A 188 -0.27 14.38 6.11
CA VAL A 188 -0.75 14.14 4.75
C VAL A 188 -2.22 13.71 4.78
N THR A 189 -3.02 14.32 3.93
CA THR A 189 -4.42 13.96 3.69
C THR A 189 -4.59 13.26 2.34
N LEU A 190 -5.75 12.64 2.12
CA LEU A 190 -6.09 12.06 0.81
C LEU A 190 -6.15 13.13 -0.30
N ALA A 191 -6.61 14.34 0.04
CA ALA A 191 -6.62 15.49 -0.87
C ALA A 191 -5.20 15.94 -1.26
N ASP A 192 -4.24 15.89 -0.31
CA ASP A 192 -2.84 16.20 -0.62
C ASP A 192 -2.23 15.17 -1.57
N ILE A 193 -2.52 13.88 -1.38
CA ILE A 193 -2.06 12.83 -2.29
C ILE A 193 -2.63 13.06 -3.68
N ALA A 194 -3.93 13.34 -3.80
CA ALA A 194 -4.58 13.64 -5.09
C ALA A 194 -4.00 14.88 -5.77
N ARG A 195 -3.62 15.90 -5.00
CA ARG A 195 -2.97 17.11 -5.50
C ARG A 195 -1.55 16.86 -6.04
N LEU A 196 -0.80 15.94 -5.42
CA LEU A 196 0.63 15.75 -5.63
C LEU A 196 0.97 14.60 -6.56
N ALA A 197 0.24 13.49 -6.51
CA ALA A 197 0.45 12.33 -7.37
C ALA A 197 -0.25 12.49 -8.74
N ASP A 198 0.26 11.79 -9.75
CA ASP A 198 -0.36 11.68 -11.07
C ASP A 198 -1.24 10.43 -11.17
N ALA A 199 -0.91 9.41 -10.39
CA ALA A 199 -1.75 8.25 -10.12
C ALA A 199 -1.49 7.78 -8.69
N PHE A 200 -2.49 7.19 -8.04
CA PHE A 200 -2.32 6.46 -6.79
C PHE A 200 -3.42 5.43 -6.64
N TYR A 201 -3.26 4.49 -5.72
CA TYR A 201 -4.41 3.67 -5.37
C TYR A 201 -4.69 3.67 -3.87
N ILE A 202 -5.97 3.51 -3.56
CA ILE A 202 -6.51 3.39 -2.20
C ILE A 202 -6.69 1.90 -1.94
N GLY A 203 -5.91 1.35 -1.01
CA GLY A 203 -5.94 -0.05 -0.66
C GLY A 203 -7.23 -0.45 0.05
N GLY A 204 -7.92 -1.45 -0.47
CA GLY A 204 -9.08 -2.06 0.18
C GLY A 204 -8.76 -3.41 0.80
N THR A 205 -7.98 -4.24 0.12
CA THR A 205 -7.67 -5.63 0.52
C THR A 205 -7.14 -5.73 1.95
N LYS A 206 -6.24 -4.85 2.35
CA LYS A 206 -5.68 -4.80 3.71
C LYS A 206 -6.52 -3.96 4.67
N CYS A 207 -7.40 -3.13 4.14
CA CYS A 207 -8.16 -2.13 4.88
C CYS A 207 -9.66 -2.46 4.95
N GLY A 208 -9.98 -3.72 5.21
CA GLY A 208 -11.34 -4.16 5.51
C GLY A 208 -12.16 -4.70 4.35
N ALA A 209 -11.69 -4.65 3.10
CA ALA A 209 -12.34 -5.30 1.97
C ALA A 209 -11.97 -6.80 1.86
N LEU A 210 -12.78 -7.60 1.16
CA LEU A 210 -12.42 -8.96 0.76
C LEU A 210 -11.28 -8.96 -0.25
N CYS A 211 -11.35 -8.02 -1.17
CA CYS A 211 -10.37 -7.77 -2.22
C CYS A 211 -10.66 -6.40 -2.85
N GLY A 212 -9.66 -5.82 -3.47
CA GLY A 212 -9.85 -4.63 -4.29
C GLY A 212 -9.01 -3.45 -3.88
N GLU A 213 -8.66 -2.69 -4.91
CA GLU A 213 -7.91 -1.45 -4.85
C GLU A 213 -8.64 -0.42 -5.73
N ALA A 214 -8.81 0.80 -5.25
CA ALA A 214 -9.36 1.89 -6.05
C ALA A 214 -8.21 2.74 -6.62
N VAL A 215 -7.94 2.60 -7.90
CA VAL A 215 -6.97 3.46 -8.61
C VAL A 215 -7.61 4.80 -8.87
N VAL A 216 -6.90 5.85 -8.52
CA VAL A 216 -7.31 7.24 -8.74
C VAL A 216 -6.30 7.91 -9.68
N PHE A 217 -6.81 8.51 -10.73
CA PHE A 217 -6.07 9.40 -11.63
C PHE A 217 -6.59 10.82 -11.42
N PRO A 218 -5.90 11.64 -10.65
CA PRO A 218 -6.33 13.02 -10.37
C PRO A 218 -6.48 13.85 -11.65
N ARG A 219 -7.32 14.87 -11.59
CA ARG A 219 -7.50 15.85 -12.67
C ARG A 219 -7.92 15.25 -14.02
N GLY A 220 -8.66 14.12 -14.00
CA GLY A 220 -9.06 13.43 -15.24
C GLY A 220 -7.86 12.85 -16.01
N GLY A 221 -6.82 12.44 -15.28
CA GLY A 221 -5.53 12.00 -15.86
C GLY A 221 -5.46 10.53 -16.24
N MET A 222 -6.57 9.80 -16.30
CA MET A 222 -6.54 8.37 -16.66
C MET A 222 -5.99 8.18 -18.09
N PRO A 223 -4.99 7.31 -18.27
CA PRO A 223 -4.40 7.04 -19.58
C PRO A 223 -5.46 6.59 -20.58
N ARG A 224 -5.33 7.06 -21.83
CA ARG A 224 -6.18 6.60 -22.92
C ARG A 224 -6.08 5.07 -23.03
N HIS A 225 -7.25 4.40 -23.14
CA HIS A 225 -7.36 2.94 -23.22
C HIS A 225 -6.98 2.17 -21.92
N PHE A 226 -7.04 2.82 -20.74
CA PHE A 226 -6.75 2.14 -19.47
C PHE A 226 -7.60 0.88 -19.26
N LEU A 227 -8.90 0.91 -19.62
CA LEU A 227 -9.76 -0.27 -19.59
C LEU A 227 -9.22 -1.42 -20.47
N THR A 228 -8.59 -1.09 -21.61
CA THR A 228 -7.97 -2.10 -22.49
C THR A 228 -6.76 -2.75 -21.83
N HIS A 229 -5.90 -1.95 -21.16
CA HIS A 229 -4.80 -2.47 -20.34
C HIS A 229 -5.32 -3.37 -19.22
N ALA A 230 -6.32 -2.93 -18.47
CA ALA A 230 -6.95 -3.76 -17.43
C ALA A 230 -7.49 -5.09 -18.01
N LYS A 231 -8.09 -5.05 -19.19
CA LYS A 231 -8.60 -6.27 -19.86
C LYS A 231 -7.46 -7.21 -20.28
N GLN A 232 -6.37 -6.70 -20.84
CA GLN A 232 -5.20 -7.49 -21.25
C GLN A 232 -4.55 -8.21 -20.07
N HIS A 233 -4.49 -7.56 -18.89
CA HIS A 233 -3.97 -8.14 -17.65
C HIS A 233 -4.97 -9.03 -16.91
N GLY A 234 -6.15 -9.36 -17.51
CA GLY A 234 -7.18 -10.14 -16.84
C GLY A 234 -7.79 -9.45 -15.61
N ALA A 235 -7.60 -8.13 -15.49
CA ALA A 235 -7.97 -7.35 -14.33
C ALA A 235 -9.40 -6.77 -14.36
N LEU A 236 -10.10 -6.96 -15.48
CA LEU A 236 -11.45 -6.45 -15.68
C LEU A 236 -12.50 -7.50 -15.29
N LEU A 237 -13.10 -7.36 -14.12
CA LEU A 237 -14.14 -8.27 -13.62
C LEU A 237 -15.46 -8.07 -14.35
N ALA A 238 -16.07 -9.18 -14.82
CA ALA A 238 -17.42 -9.15 -15.37
C ALA A 238 -18.43 -8.66 -14.32
N LYS A 239 -18.29 -9.08 -13.06
CA LYS A 239 -19.09 -8.60 -11.93
C LYS A 239 -18.35 -7.51 -11.15
N GLY A 240 -18.00 -6.38 -11.82
CA GLY A 240 -17.25 -5.27 -11.23
C GLY A 240 -17.91 -4.68 -10.00
N ARG A 241 -19.25 -4.78 -9.88
CA ARG A 241 -20.01 -4.40 -8.69
C ARG A 241 -19.45 -4.98 -7.38
N LEU A 242 -18.76 -6.14 -7.43
CA LEU A 242 -18.11 -6.71 -6.26
C LEU A 242 -17.16 -5.71 -5.62
N LEU A 243 -16.38 -4.99 -6.42
CA LEU A 243 -15.47 -3.95 -5.94
C LEU A 243 -16.23 -2.67 -5.58
N GLY A 244 -17.19 -2.26 -6.43
CA GLY A 244 -18.00 -1.06 -6.20
C GLY A 244 -18.73 -1.08 -4.86
N VAL A 245 -19.45 -2.15 -4.52
CA VAL A 245 -20.17 -2.30 -3.24
C VAL A 245 -19.22 -2.19 -2.04
N GLN A 246 -18.03 -2.77 -2.13
CA GLN A 246 -17.04 -2.73 -1.05
C GLN A 246 -16.51 -1.31 -0.82
N PHE A 247 -16.11 -0.63 -1.88
CA PHE A 247 -15.59 0.74 -1.78
C PHE A 247 -16.70 1.76 -1.45
N ASP A 248 -17.92 1.59 -1.96
CA ASP A 248 -19.06 2.41 -1.56
C ASP A 248 -19.34 2.29 -0.06
N THR A 249 -19.25 1.07 0.49
CA THR A 249 -19.38 0.82 1.93
C THR A 249 -18.23 1.45 2.72
N LEU A 250 -16.99 1.27 2.28
CA LEU A 250 -15.80 1.83 2.96
C LEU A 250 -15.84 3.35 3.03
N PHE A 251 -16.32 4.02 1.98
CA PHE A 251 -16.42 5.48 1.93
C PHE A 251 -17.78 6.02 2.43
N THR A 252 -18.68 5.14 2.90
CA THR A 252 -19.92 5.55 3.58
C THR A 252 -19.64 5.78 5.06
N ASN A 253 -20.06 6.94 5.59
CA ASN A 253 -19.90 7.31 7.01
C ASN A 253 -18.46 7.16 7.53
N ASN A 254 -17.47 7.40 6.68
CA ASN A 254 -16.05 7.35 7.02
C ASN A 254 -15.55 6.01 7.59
N LEU A 255 -16.12 4.89 7.13
CA LEU A 255 -15.69 3.55 7.59
C LEU A 255 -14.21 3.30 7.28
N TYR A 256 -13.69 3.81 6.14
CA TYR A 256 -12.28 3.69 5.77
C TYR A 256 -11.36 4.33 6.81
N GLY A 257 -11.69 5.52 7.31
CA GLY A 257 -10.97 6.16 8.41
C GLY A 257 -11.16 5.44 9.76
N GLU A 258 -12.33 4.85 10.02
CA GLU A 258 -12.59 4.03 11.21
C GLU A 258 -11.69 2.79 11.24
N VAL A 259 -11.61 2.06 10.13
CA VAL A 259 -10.71 0.91 9.92
C VAL A 259 -9.26 1.29 10.20
N GLY A 260 -8.82 2.44 9.70
CA GLY A 260 -7.48 2.97 9.97
C GLY A 260 -7.23 3.20 11.46
N ARG A 261 -8.13 3.93 12.12
CA ARG A 261 -7.98 4.27 13.55
C ARG A 261 -7.95 3.03 14.45
N VAL A 262 -8.78 2.02 14.18
CA VAL A 262 -8.80 0.78 14.96
C VAL A 262 -7.46 0.05 14.86
N ALA A 263 -6.92 -0.09 13.66
CA ALA A 263 -5.64 -0.77 13.45
C ALA A 263 -4.46 -0.02 14.08
N ILE A 264 -4.47 1.32 14.03
CA ILE A 264 -3.43 2.15 14.64
C ILE A 264 -3.51 2.13 16.16
N ALA A 265 -4.71 2.17 16.75
CA ALA A 265 -4.87 2.01 18.21
C ALA A 265 -4.34 0.64 18.67
N ALA A 266 -4.61 -0.43 17.92
CA ALA A 266 -4.05 -1.75 18.20
C ALA A 266 -2.51 -1.77 18.02
N ALA A 267 -1.95 -1.02 17.08
CA ALA A 267 -0.50 -0.89 16.89
C ALA A 267 0.17 -0.10 18.02
N ASP A 268 -0.50 0.92 18.57
CA ASP A 268 -0.01 1.66 19.73
C ASP A 268 0.12 0.75 20.95
N GLU A 269 -0.90 -0.06 21.18
CA GLU A 269 -0.88 -1.05 22.27
C GLU A 269 0.17 -2.14 22.02
N LEU A 270 0.30 -2.63 20.78
CA LEU A 270 1.37 -3.56 20.39
C LEU A 270 2.76 -2.97 20.69
N ARG A 271 3.00 -1.69 20.36
CA ARG A 271 4.28 -1.03 20.67
C ARG A 271 4.53 -0.94 22.18
N ARG A 272 3.49 -0.65 22.98
CA ARG A 272 3.59 -0.67 24.45
C ARG A 272 4.04 -2.05 24.94
N ILE A 273 3.33 -3.11 24.53
CA ILE A 273 3.63 -4.50 24.89
C ILE A 273 5.06 -4.87 24.55
N LEU A 274 5.51 -4.57 23.33
CA LEU A 274 6.88 -4.86 22.86
C LEU A 274 7.95 -4.13 23.68
N ARG A 275 7.72 -2.86 24.05
CA ARG A 275 8.64 -2.09 24.88
C ARG A 275 8.70 -2.64 26.31
N GLU A 276 7.58 -2.97 26.92
CA GLU A 276 7.52 -3.54 28.26
C GLU A 276 8.12 -4.95 28.34
N ALA A 277 8.03 -5.74 27.26
CA ALA A 277 8.73 -7.00 27.12
C ALA A 277 10.24 -6.84 26.89
N GLY A 278 10.76 -5.61 26.73
CA GLY A 278 12.20 -5.35 26.50
C GLY A 278 12.66 -5.65 25.08
N CYS A 279 11.76 -5.74 24.10
CA CYS A 279 12.14 -5.98 22.71
C CYS A 279 12.90 -4.79 22.12
N THR A 280 13.95 -5.07 21.35
CA THR A 280 14.69 -4.07 20.59
C THR A 280 14.00 -3.86 19.25
N PHE A 281 13.57 -2.62 18.95
CA PHE A 281 13.01 -2.29 17.65
C PHE A 281 14.11 -2.25 16.59
N PHE A 282 13.88 -2.95 15.48
CA PHE A 282 14.71 -2.84 14.29
C PHE A 282 14.54 -1.47 13.63
N ARG A 283 13.28 -1.00 13.62
CA ARG A 283 12.89 0.34 13.16
C ARG A 283 11.61 0.77 13.87
N GLU A 284 11.57 2.02 14.29
CA GLU A 284 10.32 2.62 14.80
C GLU A 284 9.36 2.87 13.63
N SER A 285 8.13 2.42 13.78
CA SER A 285 7.06 2.61 12.80
C SER A 285 5.82 3.20 13.45
N PRO A 286 5.29 4.31 12.97
CA PRO A 286 4.05 4.89 13.48
C PRO A 286 2.79 4.15 12.96
N THR A 287 2.95 3.16 12.07
CA THR A 287 1.84 2.47 11.42
C THR A 287 1.57 1.09 12.03
N ASN A 288 0.75 0.29 11.36
CA ASN A 288 0.31 -1.02 11.82
C ASN A 288 1.37 -2.13 11.76
N GLN A 289 2.53 -1.89 11.17
CA GLN A 289 3.63 -2.85 11.05
C GLN A 289 4.71 -2.54 12.09
N GLN A 290 5.08 -3.50 12.94
CA GLN A 290 6.12 -3.35 13.96
C GLN A 290 7.24 -4.36 13.71
N PHE A 291 8.49 -3.91 13.79
CA PHE A 291 9.67 -4.70 13.47
C PHE A 291 10.57 -4.77 14.69
N VAL A 292 10.79 -5.98 15.22
CA VAL A 292 11.64 -6.19 16.40
C VAL A 292 12.70 -7.24 16.14
N VAL A 293 13.84 -7.09 16.83
CA VAL A 293 14.98 -8.01 16.81
C VAL A 293 14.88 -8.95 17.99
N LEU A 294 14.89 -10.25 17.73
CA LEU A 294 14.89 -11.31 18.75
C LEU A 294 16.03 -12.28 18.50
N GLU A 295 16.49 -12.96 19.56
CA GLU A 295 17.39 -14.12 19.44
C GLU A 295 16.65 -15.28 18.74
N ASN A 296 17.36 -16.10 17.96
CA ASN A 296 16.74 -17.19 17.21
C ASN A 296 15.95 -18.15 18.10
N ALA A 297 16.45 -18.44 19.30
CA ALA A 297 15.74 -19.28 20.28
C ALA A 297 14.41 -18.67 20.74
N GLN A 298 14.37 -17.34 20.91
CA GLN A 298 13.13 -16.62 21.24
C GLN A 298 12.15 -16.65 20.07
N VAL A 299 12.63 -16.50 18.83
CA VAL A 299 11.80 -16.61 17.62
C VAL A 299 11.16 -17.99 17.52
N GLU A 300 11.92 -19.07 17.74
CA GLU A 300 11.43 -20.45 17.72
C GLU A 300 10.36 -20.67 18.81
N ALA A 301 10.63 -20.24 20.03
CA ALA A 301 9.67 -20.39 21.16
C ALA A 301 8.39 -19.56 20.94
N LEU A 302 8.51 -18.34 20.38
CA LEU A 302 7.35 -17.49 20.07
C LEU A 302 6.50 -18.08 18.94
N ALA A 303 7.13 -18.69 17.93
CA ALA A 303 6.44 -19.29 16.79
C ALA A 303 5.54 -20.49 17.15
N GLU A 304 5.79 -21.14 18.30
CA GLU A 304 4.90 -22.18 18.83
C GLU A 304 3.54 -21.63 19.35
N ARG A 305 3.45 -20.33 19.60
CA ARG A 305 2.32 -19.65 20.25
C ARG A 305 1.60 -18.68 19.34
N ILE A 306 2.36 -17.87 18.59
CA ILE A 306 1.91 -16.73 17.79
C ILE A 306 2.44 -16.85 16.36
N ARG A 307 1.62 -16.50 15.37
CA ARG A 307 2.08 -16.36 13.98
C ARG A 307 2.57 -14.93 13.73
N PHE A 308 3.73 -14.82 13.09
CA PHE A 308 4.36 -13.57 12.65
C PHE A 308 5.18 -13.81 11.38
N SER A 309 5.62 -12.75 10.73
CA SER A 309 6.51 -12.87 9.57
C SER A 309 7.97 -12.72 9.99
N THR A 310 8.87 -13.55 9.44
CA THR A 310 10.30 -13.28 9.46
C THR A 310 10.61 -12.21 8.42
N TRP A 311 11.29 -11.13 8.86
CA TRP A 311 11.67 -10.05 7.97
C TRP A 311 13.10 -10.20 7.46
N ALA A 312 14.07 -10.38 8.35
CA ALA A 312 15.47 -10.55 8.01
C ALA A 312 16.23 -11.40 9.04
N LYS A 313 17.20 -12.17 8.59
CA LYS A 313 18.18 -12.85 9.44
C LYS A 313 19.45 -12.01 9.50
N LEU A 314 19.91 -11.63 10.69
CA LEU A 314 21.04 -10.73 10.88
C LEU A 314 22.42 -11.44 10.83
N GLY A 315 22.46 -12.78 10.80
CA GLY A 315 23.68 -13.57 10.68
C GLY A 315 24.49 -13.72 11.98
N ASP A 316 24.08 -13.07 13.07
CA ASP A 316 24.71 -13.09 14.38
C ASP A 316 23.90 -13.85 15.46
N GLY A 317 23.02 -14.73 15.03
CA GLY A 317 22.11 -15.48 15.90
C GLY A 317 20.79 -14.77 16.17
N ARG A 318 20.56 -13.61 15.56
CA ARG A 318 19.34 -12.80 15.71
C ARG A 318 18.53 -12.72 14.41
N THR A 319 17.25 -12.52 14.60
CA THR A 319 16.27 -12.41 13.51
C THR A 319 15.38 -11.20 13.76
N VAL A 320 15.10 -10.45 12.71
CA VAL A 320 14.05 -9.42 12.68
C VAL A 320 12.74 -10.10 12.36
N ILE A 321 11.76 -9.98 13.24
CA ILE A 321 10.39 -10.38 12.97
C ILE A 321 9.49 -9.16 12.75
N ARG A 322 8.44 -9.35 11.96
CA ARG A 322 7.41 -8.34 11.75
C ARG A 322 6.10 -8.82 12.38
N LEU A 323 5.51 -7.99 13.21
CA LEU A 323 4.18 -8.13 13.78
C LEU A 323 3.27 -7.07 13.17
N VAL A 324 2.07 -7.47 12.74
CA VAL A 324 1.15 -6.59 12.00
C VAL A 324 -0.21 -6.60 12.67
N THR A 325 -0.72 -5.42 13.01
CA THR A 325 -2.11 -5.23 13.43
C THR A 325 -3.00 -4.89 12.24
N SER A 326 -4.29 -5.08 12.39
CA SER A 326 -5.30 -4.74 11.39
C SER A 326 -6.58 -4.22 12.04
N TRP A 327 -7.54 -3.85 11.23
CA TRP A 327 -8.88 -3.46 11.67
C TRP A 327 -9.61 -4.57 12.48
N SER A 328 -9.17 -5.83 12.36
CA SER A 328 -9.76 -6.99 13.04
C SER A 328 -8.96 -7.45 14.25
N THR A 329 -7.86 -6.80 14.59
CA THR A 329 -7.07 -7.12 15.79
C THR A 329 -7.84 -6.75 17.04
N THR A 330 -8.03 -7.71 17.95
CA THR A 330 -8.81 -7.54 19.17
C THR A 330 -7.93 -7.33 20.41
N PRO A 331 -8.47 -6.76 21.50
CA PRO A 331 -7.75 -6.68 22.78
C PRO A 331 -7.30 -8.06 23.30
N ASP A 332 -8.10 -9.12 23.08
CA ASP A 332 -7.76 -10.48 23.48
C ASP A 332 -6.54 -11.02 22.70
N ASP A 333 -6.40 -10.67 21.41
CA ASP A 333 -5.23 -11.02 20.63
C ASP A 333 -3.96 -10.36 21.20
N LEU A 334 -4.06 -9.09 21.57
CA LEU A 334 -2.95 -8.33 22.16
C LEU A 334 -2.57 -8.87 23.55
N ALA A 335 -3.54 -9.18 24.40
CA ALA A 335 -3.29 -9.77 25.71
C ALA A 335 -2.60 -11.16 25.61
N ALA A 336 -3.00 -11.96 24.62
CA ALA A 336 -2.35 -13.26 24.39
C ALA A 336 -0.93 -13.13 23.83
N LEU A 337 -0.66 -12.12 22.99
CA LEU A 337 0.70 -11.79 22.58
C LEU A 337 1.57 -11.34 23.76
N GLU A 338 1.05 -10.47 24.64
CA GLU A 338 1.73 -10.00 25.85
C GLU A 338 2.12 -11.17 26.74
N ALA A 339 1.20 -12.11 27.00
CA ALA A 339 1.49 -13.31 27.76
C ALA A 339 2.57 -14.20 27.11
N ALA A 340 2.49 -14.39 25.78
CA ALA A 340 3.48 -15.19 25.05
C ALA A 340 4.88 -14.55 25.10
N LEU A 341 4.98 -13.23 24.92
CA LEU A 341 6.26 -12.50 25.02
C LEU A 341 6.83 -12.58 26.44
N HIS A 342 6.00 -12.43 27.47
CA HIS A 342 6.45 -12.52 28.87
C HIS A 342 7.10 -13.88 29.17
N GLU A 343 6.56 -14.97 28.63
CA GLU A 343 7.14 -16.31 28.82
C GLU A 343 8.44 -16.56 28.02
N VAL A 344 8.55 -15.94 26.85
CA VAL A 344 9.69 -16.15 25.94
C VAL A 344 10.88 -15.23 26.28
N MET A 345 10.63 -14.07 26.87
CA MET A 345 11.65 -13.06 27.18
C MET A 345 12.27 -13.24 28.57
N GLN A 346 11.76 -14.18 29.41
CA GLN A 346 12.37 -14.57 30.68
C GLN A 346 13.53 -15.55 30.45
#